data_183330a505f78f20abd347d9c0e14c29
#
_entry.id   183330a505f78f20abd347d9c0e14c29
#
_cell.length_a   1.000
_cell.length_b   1.000
_cell.length_c   1.000
_cell.angle_alpha   90.00
_cell.angle_beta   90.00
_cell.angle_gamma   90.00
#
_symmetry.space_group_name_H-M   'P 1'
#
loop_
_entity.id
_entity.type
_entity.pdbx_description
1 polymer ?
#
loop_
_entity_poly.entity_id
_entity_poly.type
_entity_poly.pdbx_seq_one_letter_code
_entity_poly.pdbx_strand_id
1 'polypeptide(L)'
;MSFIIYEDDALVVLDKPAGCSSEEGVPQRLREQWRKPDAYVGVIHRLDTGVSGLMVYAKTPQAAAALSRQVTRSQEAYAVQDGRAEGTPAAPCFIKQYRAVIAGGPDEALPAEGTLRDHLFKDSRKGRVFPVSRPRKGVKEAVLEYRIAATAEDGAFSLADITLHTGRTHQIRVQFASRKHPLWGDGKYGSRAKGAIALQSARLQFFHPVSGEKMEFALAMPAGEPWDLFRALSR
;
A
#
# COMPACT_ATOMS: atom_id res chain seq x y z
N MET A 1 4.20 2.79 23.06
CA MET A 1 4.81 1.69 22.29
C MET A 1 5.61 2.29 21.15
N SER A 2 6.83 1.81 20.91
CA SER A 2 7.63 2.23 19.77
C SER A 2 6.92 1.80 18.48
N PHE A 3 6.75 2.70 17.53
CA PHE A 3 6.22 2.37 16.21
C PHE A 3 7.31 1.82 15.26
N ILE A 4 8.58 1.84 15.70
CA ILE A 4 9.73 1.26 15.00
C ILE A 4 9.74 -0.25 15.22
N ILE A 5 9.85 -1.02 14.12
CA ILE A 5 9.91 -2.49 14.09
C ILE A 5 11.36 -2.95 13.91
N TYR A 6 12.13 -2.26 13.07
CA TYR A 6 13.53 -2.54 12.80
C TYR A 6 14.28 -1.24 12.53
N GLU A 7 15.50 -1.15 12.98
CA GLU A 7 16.38 0.00 12.73
C GLU A 7 17.84 -0.42 12.73
N ASP A 8 18.61 0.12 11.78
CA ASP A 8 20.07 0.07 11.74
C ASP A 8 20.67 1.41 11.25
N ASP A 9 21.90 1.39 10.77
CA ASP A 9 22.56 2.61 10.28
C ASP A 9 22.08 3.06 8.91
N ALA A 10 21.48 2.17 8.11
CA ALA A 10 21.06 2.43 6.73
C ALA A 10 19.58 2.77 6.60
N LEU A 11 18.72 2.13 7.39
CA LEU A 11 17.27 2.24 7.25
C LEU A 11 16.51 2.08 8.58
N VAL A 12 15.22 2.43 8.54
CA VAL A 12 14.26 2.14 9.60
C VAL A 12 12.96 1.61 8.97
N VAL A 13 12.42 0.52 9.53
CA VAL A 13 11.09 -0.03 9.21
C VAL A 13 10.17 0.22 10.39
N LEU A 14 8.97 0.69 10.11
CA LEU A 14 8.02 1.07 11.13
C LEU A 14 6.57 0.75 10.74
N ASP A 15 5.70 0.66 11.74
CA ASP A 15 4.25 0.65 11.57
C ASP A 15 3.72 2.09 11.65
N LYS A 16 3.44 2.68 10.48
CA LYS A 16 2.91 4.04 10.40
C LYS A 16 1.49 4.08 10.96
N PRO A 17 1.19 4.89 11.98
CA PRO A 17 -0.18 5.06 12.43
C PRO A 17 -1.04 5.79 11.40
N ALA A 18 -2.34 5.47 11.37
CA ALA A 18 -3.33 6.28 10.65
C ALA A 18 -3.34 7.70 11.21
N GLY A 19 -3.64 8.69 10.37
CA GLY A 19 -3.62 10.11 10.73
C GLY A 19 -2.24 10.78 10.64
N CYS A 20 -1.16 10.02 10.41
CA CYS A 20 0.20 10.57 10.28
C CYS A 20 0.62 10.68 8.81
N SER A 21 1.19 11.81 8.41
CA SER A 21 1.75 11.99 7.06
C SER A 21 3.03 11.18 6.89
N SER A 22 3.14 10.46 5.76
CA SER A 22 4.35 9.72 5.40
C SER A 22 5.53 10.62 5.03
N GLU A 23 5.28 11.81 4.53
CA GLU A 23 6.31 12.71 3.98
C GLU A 23 6.82 13.72 5.00
N GLU A 24 5.99 14.10 5.97
CA GLU A 24 6.32 15.10 6.98
C GLU A 24 6.23 14.54 8.41
N GLY A 25 5.09 13.97 8.77
CA GLY A 25 4.79 13.57 10.14
C GLY A 25 5.66 12.43 10.65
N VAL A 26 5.92 11.39 9.84
CA VAL A 26 6.82 10.29 10.22
C VAL A 26 8.28 10.77 10.29
N PRO A 27 8.84 11.47 9.28
CA PRO A 27 10.19 12.01 9.38
C PRO A 27 10.41 12.92 10.59
N GLN A 28 9.46 13.77 10.93
CA GLN A 28 9.54 14.62 12.12
C GLN A 28 9.61 13.76 13.40
N ARG A 29 8.72 12.79 13.56
CA ARG A 29 8.73 11.89 14.73
C ARG A 29 10.02 11.10 14.87
N LEU A 30 10.59 10.64 13.76
CA LEU A 30 11.87 9.94 13.77
C LEU A 30 13.00 10.86 14.26
N ARG A 31 13.07 12.09 13.77
CA ARG A 31 14.08 13.08 14.21
C ARG A 31 13.94 13.40 15.71
N GLU A 32 12.72 13.56 16.19
CA GLU A 32 12.41 13.78 17.61
C GLU A 32 12.85 12.56 18.45
N GLN A 33 12.52 11.34 18.04
CA GLN A 33 12.90 10.10 18.73
C GLN A 33 14.43 9.92 18.76
N TRP A 34 15.12 10.21 17.66
CA TRP A 34 16.58 10.13 17.58
C TRP A 34 17.27 11.31 18.29
N ARG A 35 16.54 12.35 18.67
CA ARG A 35 17.07 13.62 19.18
C ARG A 35 18.09 14.26 18.21
N LYS A 36 17.81 14.15 16.91
CA LYS A 36 18.66 14.64 15.81
C LYS A 36 17.78 15.39 14.81
N PRO A 37 17.56 16.72 14.99
CA PRO A 37 16.63 17.51 14.16
C PRO A 37 17.00 17.53 12.67
N ASP A 38 18.30 17.45 12.38
CA ASP A 38 18.83 17.50 11.00
C ASP A 38 19.08 16.10 10.40
N ALA A 39 18.66 15.02 11.08
CA ALA A 39 18.86 13.68 10.57
C ALA A 39 18.20 13.50 9.20
N TYR A 40 18.92 12.91 8.27
CA TYR A 40 18.37 12.54 6.98
C TYR A 40 17.30 11.45 7.15
N VAL A 41 16.14 11.65 6.56
CA VAL A 41 15.05 10.66 6.50
C VAL A 41 14.52 10.60 5.06
N GLY A 42 14.97 9.59 4.31
CA GLY A 42 14.59 9.36 2.93
C GLY A 42 13.28 8.60 2.82
N VAL A 43 12.27 9.21 2.22
CA VAL A 43 10.96 8.59 1.96
C VAL A 43 11.04 7.74 0.71
N ILE A 44 10.91 6.42 0.81
CA ILE A 44 11.03 5.47 -0.30
C ILE A 44 9.70 5.25 -1.00
N HIS A 45 8.64 5.11 -0.23
CA HIS A 45 7.27 4.97 -0.69
C HIS A 45 6.32 5.67 0.28
N ARG A 46 5.05 5.77 -0.09
CA ARG A 46 4.06 6.53 0.69
C ARG A 46 2.83 5.70 0.98
N LEU A 47 2.24 5.95 2.13
CA LEU A 47 0.86 5.61 2.47
C LEU A 47 0.05 6.90 2.59
N ASP A 48 -1.22 6.84 2.24
CA ASP A 48 -2.16 7.95 2.50
C ASP A 48 -2.20 8.24 4.00
N THR A 49 -2.48 9.47 4.39
CA THR A 49 -2.53 9.89 5.81
C THR A 49 -3.46 9.00 6.64
N GLY A 50 -4.63 8.65 6.11
CA GLY A 50 -5.61 7.78 6.79
C GLY A 50 -5.29 6.27 6.78
N VAL A 51 -4.19 5.85 6.14
CA VAL A 51 -3.78 4.44 6.00
C VAL A 51 -2.66 4.13 6.98
N SER A 52 -2.72 2.97 7.64
CA SER A 52 -1.69 2.48 8.56
C SER A 52 -0.84 1.37 7.94
N GLY A 53 0.25 1.00 8.63
CA GLY A 53 1.03 -0.17 8.31
C GLY A 53 2.48 0.10 7.93
N LEU A 54 3.12 -0.94 7.42
CA LEU A 54 4.55 -1.02 7.16
C LEU A 54 5.04 0.03 6.16
N MET A 55 6.09 0.74 6.60
CA MET A 55 6.88 1.63 5.77
C MET A 55 8.36 1.47 6.05
N VAL A 56 9.19 1.64 5.03
CA VAL A 56 10.64 1.76 5.14
C VAL A 56 11.10 3.18 4.80
N TYR A 57 12.01 3.71 5.61
CA TYR A 57 12.70 4.97 5.38
C TYR A 57 14.20 4.73 5.37
N ALA A 58 14.91 5.44 4.53
CA ALA A 58 16.36 5.40 4.50
C ALA A 58 16.95 6.43 5.47
N LYS A 59 18.04 6.06 6.14
CA LYS A 59 18.79 6.96 7.04
C LYS A 59 19.97 7.64 6.33
N THR A 60 20.27 7.22 5.09
CA THR A 60 21.30 7.82 4.24
C THR A 60 20.84 8.02 2.80
N PRO A 61 21.37 9.02 2.05
CA PRO A 61 21.05 9.19 0.63
C PRO A 61 21.38 7.97 -0.23
N GLN A 62 22.47 7.26 0.08
CA GLN A 62 22.90 6.05 -0.62
C GLN A 62 21.88 4.92 -0.47
N ALA A 63 21.41 4.69 0.78
CA ALA A 63 20.35 3.72 1.05
C ALA A 63 19.03 4.10 0.36
N ALA A 64 18.68 5.39 0.34
CA ALA A 64 17.49 5.89 -0.35
C ALA A 64 17.55 5.59 -1.85
N ALA A 65 18.68 5.86 -2.49
CA ALA A 65 18.88 5.57 -3.91
C ALA A 65 18.80 4.06 -4.20
N ALA A 66 19.39 3.21 -3.34
CA ALA A 66 19.35 1.76 -3.51
C ALA A 66 17.94 1.19 -3.38
N LEU A 67 17.19 1.60 -2.33
CA LEU A 67 15.80 1.18 -2.13
C LEU A 67 14.87 1.70 -3.24
N SER A 68 15.04 2.94 -3.69
CA SER A 68 14.26 3.50 -4.80
C SER A 68 14.48 2.73 -6.11
N ARG A 69 15.71 2.30 -6.39
CA ARG A 69 16.01 1.41 -7.54
C ARG A 69 15.28 0.07 -7.44
N GLN A 70 15.15 -0.51 -6.24
CA GLN A 70 14.39 -1.75 -6.05
C GLN A 70 12.90 -1.56 -6.36
N VAL A 71 12.31 -0.44 -5.94
CA VAL A 71 10.91 -0.10 -6.29
C VAL A 71 10.73 -0.02 -7.81
N THR A 72 11.63 0.68 -8.51
CA THR A 72 11.58 0.81 -9.98
C THR A 72 11.72 -0.54 -10.67
N ARG A 73 12.75 -1.32 -10.30
CA ARG A 73 12.99 -2.66 -10.87
C ARG A 73 11.81 -3.61 -10.68
N SER A 74 11.13 -3.56 -9.55
CA SER A 74 9.94 -4.38 -9.31
C SER A 74 8.77 -4.01 -10.23
N GLN A 75 8.60 -2.71 -10.54
CA GLN A 75 7.59 -2.26 -11.49
C GLN A 75 7.94 -2.68 -12.93
N GLU A 76 9.20 -2.60 -13.30
CA GLU A 76 9.73 -3.04 -14.62
C GLU A 76 9.59 -4.56 -14.76
N ALA A 77 9.99 -5.33 -13.75
CA ALA A 77 9.88 -6.79 -13.75
C ALA A 77 8.42 -7.25 -13.94
N TYR A 78 7.48 -6.59 -13.26
CA TYR A 78 6.05 -6.87 -13.47
C TYR A 78 5.59 -6.51 -14.89
N ALA A 79 6.06 -5.41 -15.47
CA ALA A 79 5.71 -5.03 -16.83
C ALA A 79 6.19 -6.05 -17.87
N VAL A 80 7.37 -6.65 -17.67
CA VAL A 80 7.90 -7.74 -18.52
C VAL A 80 7.07 -9.02 -18.33
N GLN A 81 6.81 -9.42 -17.08
CA GLN A 81 6.02 -10.62 -16.77
C GLN A 81 4.61 -10.55 -17.36
N ASP A 82 4.04 -9.36 -17.42
CA ASP A 82 2.70 -9.08 -17.96
C ASP A 82 2.71 -8.83 -19.49
N GLY A 83 3.84 -9.03 -20.18
CA GLY A 83 3.98 -8.89 -21.63
C GLY A 83 3.92 -7.45 -22.16
N ARG A 84 4.08 -6.44 -21.30
CA ARG A 84 4.03 -5.01 -21.66
C ARG A 84 5.39 -4.39 -21.91
N ALA A 85 6.45 -5.11 -21.63
CA ALA A 85 7.81 -4.73 -21.92
C ALA A 85 8.60 -5.94 -22.38
N GLU A 86 9.59 -5.70 -23.26
CA GLU A 86 10.52 -6.73 -23.68
C GLU A 86 11.56 -7.00 -22.59
N GLY A 87 12.01 -8.25 -22.50
CA GLY A 87 13.06 -8.67 -21.58
C GLY A 87 12.79 -10.02 -20.91
N THR A 88 13.72 -10.45 -20.08
CA THR A 88 13.55 -11.64 -19.25
C THR A 88 12.88 -11.26 -17.93
N PRO A 89 11.77 -11.90 -17.54
CA PRO A 89 11.13 -11.62 -16.27
C PRO A 89 12.11 -11.85 -15.10
N ALA A 90 12.32 -10.83 -14.29
CA ALA A 90 13.08 -10.93 -13.06
C ALA A 90 12.15 -11.00 -11.85
N ALA A 91 12.61 -11.64 -10.78
CA ALA A 91 11.83 -11.64 -9.54
C ALA A 91 11.72 -10.21 -8.98
N PRO A 92 10.52 -9.78 -8.53
CA PRO A 92 10.35 -8.49 -7.92
C PRO A 92 11.18 -8.39 -6.63
N CYS A 93 11.91 -7.29 -6.46
CA CYS A 93 12.80 -7.08 -5.34
C CYS A 93 12.25 -6.14 -4.26
N PHE A 94 11.09 -5.52 -4.52
CA PHE A 94 10.36 -4.69 -3.55
C PHE A 94 8.86 -5.00 -3.62
N ILE A 95 8.36 -5.77 -2.67
CA ILE A 95 6.97 -6.26 -2.66
C ILE A 95 6.20 -5.55 -1.55
N LYS A 96 5.01 -5.07 -1.90
CA LYS A 96 4.06 -4.42 -0.99
C LYS A 96 2.74 -5.17 -1.02
N GLN A 97 2.36 -5.74 0.11
CA GLN A 97 1.07 -6.38 0.26
C GLN A 97 0.22 -5.66 1.30
N TYR A 98 -1.04 -5.54 0.99
CA TYR A 98 -2.02 -4.83 1.80
C TYR A 98 -3.16 -5.77 2.17
N ARG A 99 -3.84 -5.41 3.25
CA ARG A 99 -5.17 -5.92 3.59
C ARG A 99 -6.15 -4.78 3.57
N ALA A 100 -7.37 -5.06 3.08
CA ALA A 100 -8.45 -4.09 3.08
C ALA A 100 -9.76 -4.78 3.42
N VAL A 101 -10.64 -4.07 4.14
CA VAL A 101 -12.04 -4.47 4.24
C VAL A 101 -12.84 -3.65 3.25
N ILE A 102 -13.52 -4.32 2.33
CA ILE A 102 -14.31 -3.74 1.24
C ILE A 102 -15.79 -4.02 1.43
N ALA A 103 -16.65 -3.19 0.88
CA ALA A 103 -18.10 -3.41 0.89
C ALA A 103 -18.50 -4.53 -0.07
N GLY A 104 -19.43 -5.39 0.36
CA GLY A 104 -19.97 -6.51 -0.41
C GLY A 104 -19.06 -7.72 -0.51
N GLY A 105 -19.58 -8.79 -1.15
CA GLY A 105 -18.86 -9.99 -1.52
C GLY A 105 -18.39 -9.95 -2.98
N PRO A 106 -17.72 -11.04 -3.46
CA PRO A 106 -17.39 -11.20 -4.86
C PRO A 106 -18.62 -11.14 -5.76
N ASP A 107 -18.50 -10.48 -6.91
CA ASP A 107 -19.53 -10.38 -7.94
C ASP A 107 -18.90 -10.38 -9.34
N GLU A 108 -19.72 -10.09 -10.39
CA GLU A 108 -19.25 -10.02 -11.77
C GLU A 108 -18.21 -8.92 -11.99
N ALA A 109 -18.33 -7.78 -11.30
CA ALA A 109 -17.40 -6.64 -11.42
C ALA A 109 -16.12 -6.82 -10.60
N LEU A 110 -16.18 -7.64 -9.55
CA LEU A 110 -15.07 -7.96 -8.65
C LEU A 110 -15.13 -9.46 -8.28
N PRO A 111 -14.63 -10.38 -9.15
CA PRO A 111 -14.51 -11.81 -8.82
C PRO A 111 -13.71 -12.06 -7.53
N ALA A 112 -13.70 -13.33 -7.06
CA ALA A 112 -13.00 -13.69 -5.82
C ALA A 112 -11.49 -13.43 -5.86
N GLU A 113 -10.91 -13.40 -7.04
CA GLU A 113 -9.51 -13.02 -7.29
C GLU A 113 -9.33 -12.42 -8.67
N GLY A 114 -8.30 -11.64 -8.88
CA GLY A 114 -8.02 -11.05 -10.18
C GLY A 114 -7.01 -9.92 -10.14
N THR A 115 -6.84 -9.31 -11.33
CA THR A 115 -5.98 -8.14 -11.52
C THR A 115 -6.84 -6.92 -11.86
N LEU A 116 -6.69 -5.85 -11.07
CA LEU A 116 -7.31 -4.57 -11.38
C LEU A 116 -6.31 -3.70 -12.15
N ARG A 117 -6.70 -3.32 -13.36
CA ARG A 117 -5.92 -2.44 -14.23
C ARG A 117 -6.77 -1.24 -14.65
N ASP A 118 -6.32 -0.06 -14.31
CA ASP A 118 -7.02 1.17 -14.62
C ASP A 118 -6.05 2.28 -15.02
N HIS A 119 -6.52 3.24 -15.81
CA HIS A 119 -5.87 4.51 -16.02
C HIS A 119 -6.38 5.52 -14.99
N LEU A 120 -5.51 6.03 -14.13
CA LEU A 120 -5.89 6.94 -13.06
C LEU A 120 -5.43 8.36 -13.34
N PHE A 121 -6.35 9.31 -13.17
CA PHE A 121 -6.12 10.74 -13.24
C PHE A 121 -6.25 11.38 -11.84
N LYS A 122 -5.20 12.07 -11.39
CA LYS A 122 -5.22 12.83 -10.13
C LYS A 122 -5.69 14.27 -10.40
N ASP A 123 -6.86 14.61 -9.92
CA ASP A 123 -7.33 15.99 -9.86
C ASP A 123 -6.83 16.64 -8.55
N SER A 124 -5.75 17.42 -8.66
CA SER A 124 -5.15 18.07 -7.50
C SER A 124 -6.04 19.16 -6.88
N ARG A 125 -6.93 19.78 -7.65
CA ARG A 125 -7.87 20.81 -7.17
C ARG A 125 -8.94 20.18 -6.28
N LYS A 126 -9.42 18.99 -6.67
CA LYS A 126 -10.42 18.22 -5.90
C LYS A 126 -9.77 17.31 -4.84
N GLY A 127 -8.45 17.19 -4.82
CA GLY A 127 -7.74 16.25 -3.96
C GLY A 127 -8.19 14.79 -4.16
N ARG A 128 -8.65 14.43 -5.36
CA ARG A 128 -9.30 13.16 -5.66
C ARG A 128 -8.70 12.52 -6.90
N VAL A 129 -8.75 11.19 -6.98
CA VAL A 129 -8.32 10.40 -8.14
C VAL A 129 -9.54 9.78 -8.79
N PHE A 130 -9.53 9.71 -10.12
CA PHE A 130 -10.61 9.16 -10.93
C PHE A 130 -10.05 8.15 -11.93
N PRO A 131 -10.72 7.02 -12.16
CA PRO A 131 -10.45 6.18 -13.31
C PRO A 131 -10.92 6.91 -14.58
N VAL A 132 -10.16 6.76 -15.64
CA VAL A 132 -10.48 7.34 -16.95
C VAL A 132 -10.29 6.29 -18.06
N SER A 133 -11.10 6.35 -19.11
CA SER A 133 -11.09 5.35 -20.17
C SER A 133 -9.90 5.46 -21.13
N ARG A 134 -9.25 6.63 -21.22
CA ARG A 134 -8.20 6.87 -22.21
C ARG A 134 -6.95 7.48 -21.57
N PRO A 135 -5.74 7.03 -21.98
CA PRO A 135 -4.49 7.68 -21.60
C PRO A 135 -4.44 9.10 -22.17
N ARG A 136 -3.97 10.05 -21.35
CA ARG A 136 -3.69 11.44 -21.69
C ARG A 136 -2.66 12.01 -20.74
N LYS A 137 -2.18 13.21 -20.98
CA LYS A 137 -1.22 13.89 -20.08
C LYS A 137 -1.74 13.90 -18.63
N GLY A 138 -0.91 13.45 -17.68
CA GLY A 138 -1.25 13.37 -16.27
C GLY A 138 -1.99 12.10 -15.83
N VAL A 139 -2.40 11.26 -16.78
CA VAL A 139 -2.96 9.93 -16.48
C VAL A 139 -1.82 8.92 -16.30
N LYS A 140 -1.97 8.03 -15.34
CA LYS A 140 -1.00 6.97 -15.05
C LYS A 140 -1.70 5.63 -14.95
N GLU A 141 -1.10 4.60 -15.51
CA GLU A 141 -1.56 3.22 -15.32
C GLU A 141 -1.38 2.79 -13.86
N ALA A 142 -2.36 2.05 -13.36
CA ALA A 142 -2.41 1.52 -12.00
C ALA A 142 -2.78 0.04 -12.05
N VAL A 143 -1.94 -0.81 -11.46
CA VAL A 143 -2.11 -2.27 -11.48
C VAL A 143 -1.91 -2.82 -10.09
N LEU A 144 -2.86 -3.66 -9.66
CA LEU A 144 -2.78 -4.50 -8.47
C LEU A 144 -3.39 -5.86 -8.74
N GLU A 145 -2.95 -6.86 -8.01
CA GLU A 145 -3.62 -8.15 -7.87
C GLU A 145 -4.32 -8.22 -6.53
N TYR A 146 -5.43 -8.94 -6.47
CA TYR A 146 -6.17 -9.13 -5.23
C TYR A 146 -6.77 -10.53 -5.15
N ARG A 147 -7.04 -10.95 -3.93
CA ARG A 147 -7.80 -12.14 -3.59
C ARG A 147 -8.72 -11.82 -2.42
N ILE A 148 -9.98 -12.18 -2.52
CA ILE A 148 -10.91 -12.13 -1.40
C ILE A 148 -10.56 -13.31 -0.48
N ALA A 149 -10.02 -12.99 0.68
CA ALA A 149 -9.63 -13.99 1.68
C ALA A 149 -10.83 -14.53 2.44
N ALA A 150 -11.84 -13.68 2.64
CA ALA A 150 -13.09 -14.05 3.31
C ALA A 150 -14.20 -13.05 3.02
N THR A 151 -15.44 -13.50 3.16
CA THR A 151 -16.64 -12.65 3.19
C THR A 151 -17.35 -12.85 4.52
N ALA A 152 -17.82 -11.77 5.13
CA ALA A 152 -18.60 -11.81 6.35
C ALA A 152 -19.91 -12.60 6.16
N GLU A 153 -20.44 -13.18 7.22
CA GLU A 153 -21.62 -14.08 7.13
C GLU A 153 -22.86 -13.41 6.50
N ASP A 154 -23.02 -12.12 6.73
CA ASP A 154 -24.12 -11.32 6.16
C ASP A 154 -23.85 -10.85 4.71
N GLY A 155 -22.68 -11.16 4.15
CA GLY A 155 -22.25 -10.72 2.83
C GLY A 155 -21.99 -9.21 2.70
N ALA A 156 -22.09 -8.44 3.78
CA ALA A 156 -21.99 -6.99 3.72
C ALA A 156 -20.57 -6.48 3.48
N PHE A 157 -19.56 -7.27 3.89
CA PHE A 157 -18.15 -6.89 3.77
C PHE A 157 -17.26 -8.10 3.45
N SER A 158 -16.13 -7.84 2.82
CA SER A 158 -15.10 -8.85 2.55
C SER A 158 -13.72 -8.36 2.92
N LEU A 159 -12.87 -9.30 3.34
CA LEU A 159 -11.43 -9.10 3.53
C LEU A 159 -10.71 -9.41 2.23
N ALA A 160 -9.96 -8.44 1.71
CA ALA A 160 -9.14 -8.59 0.52
C ALA A 160 -7.65 -8.53 0.87
N ASP A 161 -6.89 -9.52 0.41
CA ASP A 161 -5.43 -9.46 0.32
C ASP A 161 -5.05 -8.88 -1.04
N ILE A 162 -4.10 -7.94 -1.06
CA ILE A 162 -3.78 -7.14 -2.24
C ILE A 162 -2.27 -7.08 -2.43
N THR A 163 -1.78 -7.40 -3.64
CA THR A 163 -0.40 -7.17 -4.06
C THR A 163 -0.33 -5.96 -4.99
N LEU A 164 0.45 -4.96 -4.61
CA LEU A 164 0.50 -3.67 -5.29
C LEU A 164 1.69 -3.59 -6.26
N HIS A 165 1.45 -3.64 -7.57
CA HIS A 165 2.49 -3.55 -8.61
C HIS A 165 2.86 -2.10 -8.94
N THR A 166 1.93 -1.17 -8.85
CA THR A 166 2.17 0.28 -9.00
C THR A 166 1.73 1.02 -7.74
N GLY A 167 2.29 2.20 -7.47
CA GLY A 167 1.97 2.98 -6.27
C GLY A 167 1.36 4.35 -6.61
N ARG A 168 0.15 4.40 -7.20
CA ARG A 168 -0.51 5.68 -7.52
C ARG A 168 -1.28 6.21 -6.30
N THR A 169 -1.44 7.52 -6.23
CA THR A 169 -2.24 8.16 -5.17
C THR A 169 -3.62 7.51 -5.07
N HIS A 170 -4.05 7.13 -3.88
CA HIS A 170 -5.34 6.48 -3.58
C HIS A 170 -5.64 5.24 -4.44
N GLN A 171 -4.64 4.56 -5.00
CA GLN A 171 -4.83 3.52 -6.02
C GLN A 171 -5.83 2.45 -5.59
N ILE A 172 -5.55 1.74 -4.50
CA ILE A 172 -6.41 0.66 -3.97
C ILE A 172 -7.84 1.20 -3.75
N ARG A 173 -7.96 2.34 -3.10
CA ARG A 173 -9.23 2.98 -2.74
C ARG A 173 -10.11 3.25 -3.96
N VAL A 174 -9.55 3.84 -5.01
CA VAL A 174 -10.31 4.20 -6.20
C VAL A 174 -10.61 2.99 -7.09
N GLN A 175 -9.70 2.02 -7.18
CA GLN A 175 -9.89 0.84 -8.01
C GLN A 175 -11.02 -0.06 -7.49
N PHE A 176 -11.11 -0.28 -6.18
CA PHE A 176 -12.23 -1.00 -5.58
C PHE A 176 -13.52 -0.18 -5.64
N ALA A 177 -13.49 1.11 -5.30
CA ALA A 177 -14.67 1.94 -5.33
C ALA A 177 -15.29 2.10 -6.72
N SER A 178 -14.49 2.13 -7.79
CA SER A 178 -14.97 2.19 -9.18
C SER A 178 -15.75 0.94 -9.60
N ARG A 179 -15.55 -0.17 -8.89
CA ARG A 179 -16.26 -1.44 -9.05
C ARG A 179 -17.42 -1.62 -8.06
N LYS A 180 -17.81 -0.53 -7.35
CA LYS A 180 -18.87 -0.50 -6.34
C LYS A 180 -18.53 -1.21 -5.01
N HIS A 181 -17.26 -1.53 -4.77
CA HIS A 181 -16.75 -2.11 -3.54
C HIS A 181 -15.84 -1.12 -2.77
N PRO A 182 -16.35 0.04 -2.31
CA PRO A 182 -15.52 1.00 -1.57
C PRO A 182 -14.99 0.37 -0.29
N LEU A 183 -13.79 0.79 0.13
CA LEU A 183 -13.21 0.34 1.40
C LEU A 183 -14.04 0.85 2.57
N TRP A 184 -14.16 0.05 3.63
CA TRP A 184 -14.75 0.50 4.89
C TRP A 184 -14.12 1.82 5.36
N GLY A 185 -14.96 2.78 5.80
CA GLY A 185 -14.52 4.08 6.30
C GLY A 185 -14.07 5.07 5.23
N ASP A 186 -14.02 4.68 3.95
CA ASP A 186 -13.58 5.57 2.88
C ASP A 186 -14.72 6.42 2.30
N GLY A 187 -15.20 7.37 3.09
CA GLY A 187 -16.26 8.30 2.66
C GLY A 187 -15.88 9.12 1.42
N LYS A 188 -14.57 9.36 1.18
CA LYS A 188 -14.11 10.06 -0.04
C LYS A 188 -14.49 9.29 -1.31
N TYR A 189 -14.49 7.99 -1.26
CA TYR A 189 -14.80 7.10 -2.38
C TYR A 189 -16.13 6.35 -2.23
N GLY A 190 -17.04 6.84 -1.39
CA GLY A 190 -18.44 6.40 -1.39
C GLY A 190 -18.78 5.32 -0.36
N SER A 191 -17.89 5.01 0.57
CA SER A 191 -18.24 4.15 1.69
C SER A 191 -19.33 4.79 2.56
N ARG A 192 -20.32 4.01 2.96
CA ARG A 192 -21.35 4.40 3.94
C ARG A 192 -20.98 4.02 5.36
N ALA A 193 -20.04 3.07 5.51
CA ALA A 193 -19.50 2.69 6.80
C ALA A 193 -18.68 3.85 7.39
N LYS A 194 -18.83 4.07 8.69
CA LYS A 194 -18.11 5.12 9.41
C LYS A 194 -16.90 4.55 10.14
N GLY A 195 -15.88 5.37 10.34
CA GLY A 195 -14.65 4.99 11.03
C GLY A 195 -13.41 5.29 10.21
N ALA A 196 -12.28 4.77 10.64
CA ALA A 196 -11.02 4.84 9.90
C ALA A 196 -11.08 3.99 8.64
N ILE A 197 -10.29 4.36 7.62
CA ILE A 197 -10.18 3.56 6.38
C ILE A 197 -9.55 2.21 6.73
N ALA A 198 -10.27 1.12 6.48
CA ALA A 198 -9.76 -0.23 6.70
C ALA A 198 -8.83 -0.65 5.55
N LEU A 199 -7.64 -0.09 5.56
CA LEU A 199 -6.53 -0.40 4.66
C LEU A 199 -5.23 -0.41 5.47
N GLN A 200 -4.51 -1.53 5.43
CA GLN A 200 -3.24 -1.73 6.12
C GLN A 200 -2.17 -2.17 5.12
N SER A 201 -1.00 -1.53 5.14
CA SER A 201 0.21 -2.08 4.54
C SER A 201 0.70 -3.23 5.42
N ALA A 202 0.30 -4.46 5.07
CA ALA A 202 0.39 -5.62 5.95
C ALA A 202 1.72 -6.37 5.85
N ARG A 203 2.35 -6.36 4.66
CA ARG A 203 3.64 -7.03 4.43
C ARG A 203 4.50 -6.20 3.51
N LEU A 204 5.79 -6.14 3.84
CA LEU A 204 6.81 -5.44 3.08
C LEU A 204 8.04 -6.34 2.93
N GLN A 205 8.49 -6.53 1.69
CA GLN A 205 9.70 -7.28 1.38
C GLN A 205 10.61 -6.45 0.48
N PHE A 206 11.89 -6.43 0.78
CA PHE A 206 12.92 -5.78 -0.02
C PHE A 206 14.31 -6.37 0.31
N PHE A 207 15.34 -5.97 -0.43
CA PHE A 207 16.71 -6.33 -0.08
C PHE A 207 17.36 -5.18 0.67
N HIS A 208 18.10 -5.50 1.72
CA HIS A 208 18.83 -4.51 2.51
C HIS A 208 19.80 -3.71 1.63
N PRO A 209 19.79 -2.36 1.69
CA PRO A 209 20.50 -1.52 0.72
C PRO A 209 22.03 -1.62 0.80
N VAL A 210 22.59 -2.15 1.89
CA VAL A 210 24.02 -2.30 2.11
C VAL A 210 24.45 -3.76 2.07
N SER A 211 23.82 -4.65 2.88
CA SER A 211 24.21 -6.08 2.93
C SER A 211 23.67 -6.90 1.76
N GLY A 212 22.60 -6.47 1.11
CA GLY A 212 21.93 -7.24 0.07
C GLY A 212 21.06 -8.40 0.59
N GLU A 213 20.94 -8.57 1.90
CA GLU A 213 20.10 -9.60 2.50
C GLU A 213 18.62 -9.34 2.26
N LYS A 214 17.86 -10.40 2.05
CA LYS A 214 16.41 -10.32 1.92
C LYS A 214 15.79 -9.99 3.28
N MET A 215 15.05 -8.90 3.33
CA MET A 215 14.30 -8.47 4.50
C MET A 215 12.79 -8.62 4.24
N GLU A 216 12.10 -9.11 5.25
CA GLU A 216 10.66 -9.33 5.19
C GLU A 216 10.02 -8.98 6.53
N PHE A 217 8.96 -8.17 6.48
CA PHE A 217 8.20 -7.73 7.63
C PHE A 217 6.72 -7.98 7.38
N ALA A 218 6.02 -8.39 8.42
CA ALA A 218 4.58 -8.60 8.38
C ALA A 218 3.93 -8.09 9.67
N LEU A 219 2.75 -7.51 9.54
CA LEU A 219 1.92 -7.12 10.67
C LEU A 219 0.75 -8.08 10.84
N ALA A 220 0.36 -8.30 12.07
CA ALA A 220 -0.92 -8.92 12.37
C ALA A 220 -2.07 -8.04 11.83
N MET A 221 -3.23 -8.64 11.62
CA MET A 221 -4.45 -7.90 11.30
C MET A 221 -4.80 -6.94 12.45
N PRO A 222 -5.18 -5.69 12.18
CA PRO A 222 -5.55 -4.75 13.22
C PRO A 222 -6.69 -5.29 14.11
N ALA A 223 -6.73 -4.82 15.34
CA ALA A 223 -7.83 -5.09 16.25
C ALA A 223 -8.96 -4.08 16.07
N GLY A 224 -10.17 -4.48 16.44
CA GLY A 224 -11.37 -3.63 16.37
C GLY A 224 -12.10 -3.74 15.03
N GLU A 225 -13.27 -3.10 14.99
CA GLU A 225 -14.10 -3.06 13.78
C GLU A 225 -13.43 -2.25 12.66
N PRO A 226 -13.50 -2.73 11.40
CA PRO A 226 -14.23 -3.91 10.90
C PRO A 226 -13.39 -5.20 10.88
N TRP A 227 -12.16 -5.18 11.30
CA TRP A 227 -11.23 -6.31 11.21
C TRP A 227 -11.69 -7.53 12.00
N ASP A 228 -12.38 -7.30 13.12
CA ASP A 228 -12.90 -8.35 14.01
C ASP A 228 -13.93 -9.26 13.34
N LEU A 229 -14.59 -8.78 12.26
CA LEU A 229 -15.46 -9.61 11.42
C LEU A 229 -14.73 -10.83 10.82
N PHE A 230 -13.40 -10.76 10.73
CA PHE A 230 -12.56 -11.76 10.05
C PHE A 230 -11.56 -12.46 10.98
N ARG A 231 -11.62 -12.24 12.30
CA ARG A 231 -10.64 -12.81 13.25
C ARG A 231 -10.60 -14.34 13.29
N ALA A 232 -11.70 -15.00 13.03
CA ALA A 232 -11.78 -16.47 13.02
C ALA A 232 -10.88 -17.10 11.95
N LEU A 233 -10.47 -16.31 10.93
CA LEU A 233 -9.65 -16.75 9.79
C LEU A 233 -8.15 -16.52 10.01
N SER A 234 -7.74 -15.92 11.13
CA SER A 234 -6.34 -15.60 11.46
C SER A 234 -5.70 -16.66 12.39
N ARG A 235 -6.34 -17.84 12.51
CA ARG A 235 -5.83 -18.96 13.29
C ARG A 235 -5.21 -20.03 12.42
#